data_d8d1a1cd3b2b5819874e69c887d9215c
#
_entry.id   d8d1a1cd3b2b5819874e69c887d9215c
#
_cell.length_a   1.000
_cell.length_b   1.000
_cell.length_c   1.000
_cell.angle_alpha   90.00
_cell.angle_beta   90.00
_cell.angle_gamma   90.00
#
_symmetry.space_group_name_H-M   'P 1'
#
loop_
_entity.id
_entity.type
_entity.pdbx_description
1 polymer ?
#
loop_
_entity_poly.entity_id
_entity_poly.type
_entity_poly.pdbx_seq_one_letter_code
_entity_poly.pdbx_strand_id
1 'polypeptide(L)'
;PDADNVSAVRYRDGELRSIDRYLEQNAANMDVEGKAALEDMRDALSGFVYAPMPAEGFRSLATYERARGELGAADATLLQSIGIEPETPSRAEARALLLESIASLPDPKVYELSTKMPPLILLSYLQAALPSLFLLLPVVVTSLACTHLQCRSLLVLQIPATAHVRFLTAVALALLLGLVLLLVSMVPAVVVSVIKNGAGGSEYPVALIRAGASTTSTVGEAVLCSIPLLVMAYGVISVVAALTAAISRNPVVTGMVCAVLLVLGSLSAHVESVGMGVALLAPFASFDPASQVGTIGFLGRGTNAMPFGEVVGASGALLVVLG
;
A
#
# COMPACT_ATOMS: atom_id res chain seq x y z
N PRO A 1 5.88 28.12 8.70
CA PRO A 1 5.97 26.73 8.29
C PRO A 1 4.56 26.15 8.47
N ASP A 2 3.92 25.88 7.33
CA ASP A 2 2.58 25.34 7.33
C ASP A 2 2.57 24.00 8.07
N ALA A 3 1.66 23.86 9.03
CA ALA A 3 1.48 22.65 9.81
C ALA A 3 1.15 21.42 8.94
N ASP A 4 0.85 21.64 7.67
CA ASP A 4 0.41 20.63 6.71
C ASP A 4 1.54 19.87 6.01
N ASN A 5 2.81 20.26 6.17
CA ASN A 5 3.96 19.63 5.49
C ASN A 5 5.09 19.22 6.45
N VAL A 6 4.76 18.90 7.70
CA VAL A 6 5.74 18.66 8.78
C VAL A 6 6.67 17.49 8.47
N SER A 7 6.18 16.39 7.85
CA SER A 7 7.06 15.25 7.55
C SER A 7 8.01 15.54 6.40
N ALA A 8 7.55 16.23 5.35
CA ALA A 8 8.41 16.64 4.24
C ALA A 8 9.53 17.58 4.74
N VAL A 9 9.19 18.53 5.64
CA VAL A 9 10.17 19.42 6.26
C VAL A 9 11.16 18.65 7.13
N ARG A 10 10.70 17.72 7.98
CA ARG A 10 11.58 16.90 8.83
C ARG A 10 12.50 16.00 8.02
N TYR A 11 11.96 15.38 6.97
CA TYR A 11 12.72 14.54 6.06
C TYR A 11 13.86 15.36 5.43
N ARG A 12 13.55 16.48 4.78
CA ARG A 12 14.51 17.41 4.21
C ARG A 12 15.58 17.82 5.22
N ASP A 13 15.17 18.29 6.42
CA ASP A 13 16.11 18.78 7.45
C ASP A 13 17.04 17.68 7.97
N GLY A 14 16.55 16.44 7.98
CA GLY A 14 17.36 15.26 8.30
C GLY A 14 18.44 15.02 7.25
N GLU A 15 18.02 14.90 6.00
CA GLU A 15 18.91 14.62 4.85
C GLU A 15 19.91 15.76 4.64
N LEU A 16 19.47 17.02 4.67
CA LEU A 16 20.34 18.18 4.50
C LEU A 16 21.46 18.20 5.56
N ARG A 17 21.11 17.99 6.83
CA ARG A 17 22.12 17.93 7.92
C ARG A 17 23.11 16.78 7.76
N SER A 18 22.67 15.66 7.22
CA SER A 18 23.55 14.52 6.94
C SER A 18 24.53 14.83 5.83
N ILE A 19 24.08 15.44 4.74
CA ILE A 19 24.92 15.84 3.61
C ILE A 19 25.93 16.94 4.04
N ASP A 20 25.46 18.00 4.70
CA ASP A 20 26.32 19.09 5.16
C ASP A 20 27.43 18.58 6.07
N ARG A 21 27.09 17.78 7.08
CA ARG A 21 28.07 17.20 8.00
C ARG A 21 29.12 16.35 7.28
N TYR A 22 28.68 15.55 6.31
CA TYR A 22 29.60 14.69 5.57
C TYR A 22 30.53 15.50 4.68
N LEU A 23 30.01 16.51 3.98
CA LEU A 23 30.81 17.42 3.16
C LEU A 23 31.84 18.19 4.00
N GLU A 24 31.43 18.70 5.17
CA GLU A 24 32.37 19.39 6.09
C GLU A 24 33.52 18.50 6.55
N GLN A 25 33.24 17.21 6.79
CA GLN A 25 34.25 16.28 7.32
C GLN A 25 35.14 15.66 6.24
N ASN A 26 34.65 15.44 5.05
CA ASN A 26 35.29 14.60 4.04
C ASN A 26 35.57 15.29 2.71
N ALA A 27 35.19 16.55 2.47
CA ALA A 27 35.29 17.23 1.19
C ALA A 27 36.73 17.23 0.57
N ALA A 28 37.75 17.20 1.40
CA ALA A 28 39.13 17.17 0.96
C ALA A 28 39.60 15.80 0.45
N ASN A 29 38.91 14.73 0.82
CA ASN A 29 39.30 13.35 0.52
C ASN A 29 38.32 12.66 -0.46
N MET A 30 37.27 13.36 -0.90
CA MET A 30 36.31 12.85 -1.85
C MET A 30 36.80 12.98 -3.29
N ASP A 31 36.34 12.05 -4.13
CA ASP A 31 36.44 12.19 -5.57
C ASP A 31 35.55 13.33 -6.08
N VAL A 32 35.88 13.87 -7.24
CA VAL A 32 35.20 15.05 -7.79
C VAL A 32 33.76 14.76 -8.15
N GLU A 33 33.44 13.55 -8.64
CA GLU A 33 32.11 13.17 -9.07
C GLU A 33 31.17 12.98 -7.86
N GLY A 34 31.60 12.27 -6.84
CA GLY A 34 30.81 12.07 -5.62
C GLY A 34 30.54 13.38 -4.87
N LYS A 35 31.52 14.29 -4.84
CA LYS A 35 31.34 15.60 -4.24
C LYS A 35 30.32 16.44 -5.02
N ALA A 36 30.41 16.49 -6.33
CA ALA A 36 29.47 17.22 -7.18
C ALA A 36 28.05 16.68 -7.02
N ALA A 37 27.87 15.36 -7.01
CA ALA A 37 26.55 14.74 -6.79
C ALA A 37 25.93 15.10 -5.43
N LEU A 38 26.72 15.15 -4.35
CA LEU A 38 26.23 15.55 -3.04
C LEU A 38 25.94 17.06 -2.96
N GLU A 39 26.69 17.90 -3.65
CA GLU A 39 26.42 19.34 -3.75
C GLU A 39 25.12 19.59 -4.53
N ASP A 40 24.87 18.87 -5.62
CA ASP A 40 23.61 18.93 -6.38
C ASP A 40 22.40 18.49 -5.52
N MET A 41 22.54 17.40 -4.76
CA MET A 41 21.52 16.95 -3.82
C MET A 41 21.25 17.99 -2.73
N ARG A 42 22.28 18.58 -2.16
CA ARG A 42 22.17 19.64 -1.16
C ARG A 42 21.45 20.87 -1.71
N ASP A 43 21.80 21.30 -2.91
CA ASP A 43 21.20 22.46 -3.54
C ASP A 43 19.73 22.23 -3.89
N ALA A 44 19.37 21.02 -4.32
CA ALA A 44 17.99 20.63 -4.52
C ALA A 44 17.19 20.65 -3.20
N LEU A 45 17.73 20.13 -2.09
CA LEU A 45 17.08 20.21 -0.77
C LEU A 45 16.97 21.65 -0.27
N SER A 46 17.98 22.47 -0.51
CA SER A 46 17.97 23.89 -0.13
C SER A 46 16.91 24.66 -0.91
N GLY A 47 16.69 24.32 -2.18
CA GLY A 47 15.62 24.88 -3.01
C GLY A 47 14.24 24.72 -2.42
N PHE A 48 13.97 23.62 -1.70
CA PHE A 48 12.72 23.42 -0.98
C PHE A 48 12.53 24.43 0.20
N VAL A 49 13.64 24.83 0.85
CA VAL A 49 13.60 25.80 1.98
C VAL A 49 13.22 27.18 1.53
N TYR A 50 13.79 27.61 0.41
CA TYR A 50 13.69 28.98 -0.08
C TYR A 50 12.64 29.16 -1.17
N ALA A 51 11.89 28.11 -1.48
CA ALA A 51 10.82 28.19 -2.46
C ALA A 51 9.74 29.21 -2.02
N PRO A 52 9.46 30.22 -2.84
CA PRO A 52 8.43 31.19 -2.52
C PRO A 52 7.02 30.61 -2.55
N MET A 53 6.85 29.47 -3.23
CA MET A 53 5.60 28.74 -3.32
C MET A 53 5.80 27.25 -2.99
N PRO A 54 4.84 26.59 -2.31
CA PRO A 54 4.92 25.17 -2.00
C PRO A 54 5.15 24.27 -3.23
N ALA A 55 4.57 24.64 -4.39
CA ALA A 55 4.74 23.93 -5.64
C ALA A 55 6.20 23.87 -6.12
N GLU A 56 6.94 24.96 -5.97
CA GLU A 56 8.37 25.01 -6.34
C GLU A 56 9.20 24.16 -5.39
N GLY A 57 8.88 24.19 -4.10
CA GLY A 57 9.50 23.34 -3.10
C GLY A 57 9.33 21.84 -3.43
N PHE A 58 8.12 21.41 -3.79
CA PHE A 58 7.90 20.00 -4.18
C PHE A 58 8.64 19.60 -5.46
N ARG A 59 8.79 20.50 -6.45
CA ARG A 59 9.63 20.23 -7.64
C ARG A 59 11.10 20.09 -7.27
N SER A 60 11.59 20.95 -6.38
CA SER A 60 12.96 20.88 -5.88
C SER A 60 13.24 19.54 -5.18
N LEU A 61 12.29 19.10 -4.35
CA LEU A 61 12.37 17.81 -3.67
C LEU A 61 12.29 16.63 -4.66
N ALA A 62 11.53 16.76 -5.75
CA ALA A 62 11.52 15.77 -6.83
C ALA A 62 12.87 15.64 -7.52
N THR A 63 13.57 16.78 -7.74
CA THR A 63 14.95 16.79 -8.28
C THR A 63 15.90 16.08 -7.33
N TYR A 64 15.79 16.31 -6.02
CA TYR A 64 16.57 15.60 -5.00
C TYR A 64 16.35 14.09 -5.04
N GLU A 65 15.09 13.61 -5.13
CA GLU A 65 14.82 12.17 -5.17
C GLU A 65 15.42 11.51 -6.42
N ARG A 66 15.42 12.17 -7.58
CA ARG A 66 16.11 11.67 -8.79
C ARG A 66 17.61 11.57 -8.59
N ALA A 67 18.25 12.65 -8.12
CA ALA A 67 19.68 12.66 -7.85
C ALA A 67 20.08 11.58 -6.84
N ARG A 68 19.26 11.36 -5.80
CA ARG A 68 19.44 10.27 -4.84
C ARG A 68 19.35 8.88 -5.49
N GLY A 69 18.40 8.68 -6.41
CA GLY A 69 18.26 7.42 -7.14
C GLY A 69 19.44 7.15 -8.08
N GLU A 70 19.93 8.17 -8.77
CA GLU A 70 21.09 8.09 -9.64
C GLU A 70 22.37 7.80 -8.85
N LEU A 71 22.60 8.51 -7.75
CA LEU A 71 23.74 8.28 -6.86
C LEU A 71 23.64 6.90 -6.18
N GLY A 72 22.44 6.47 -5.78
CA GLY A 72 22.22 5.14 -5.21
C GLY A 72 22.53 4.00 -6.17
N ALA A 73 22.32 4.21 -7.47
CA ALA A 73 22.71 3.26 -8.52
C ALA A 73 24.23 3.27 -8.81
N ALA A 74 24.85 4.45 -8.72
CA ALA A 74 26.29 4.63 -8.99
C ALA A 74 27.16 4.23 -7.78
N ASP A 75 26.82 4.72 -6.58
CA ASP A 75 27.56 4.49 -5.34
C ASP A 75 26.63 4.44 -4.11
N ALA A 76 26.04 3.28 -3.87
CA ALA A 76 25.21 3.03 -2.71
C ALA A 76 26.00 3.14 -1.37
N THR A 77 27.30 2.89 -1.39
CA THR A 77 28.14 2.91 -0.18
C THR A 77 28.36 4.33 0.31
N LEU A 78 28.46 5.29 -0.61
CA LEU A 78 28.55 6.71 -0.29
C LEU A 78 27.27 7.17 0.44
N LEU A 79 26.08 6.87 -0.08
CA LEU A 79 24.83 7.21 0.59
C LEU A 79 24.72 6.59 1.99
N GLN A 80 25.08 5.31 2.14
CA GLN A 80 25.07 4.64 3.44
C GLN A 80 26.05 5.31 4.43
N SER A 81 27.21 5.74 3.97
CA SER A 81 28.19 6.41 4.83
C SER A 81 27.72 7.76 5.37
N ILE A 82 26.81 8.40 4.66
CA ILE A 82 26.16 9.66 5.06
C ILE A 82 24.96 9.40 5.98
N GLY A 83 24.49 8.15 6.07
CA GLY A 83 23.28 7.77 6.80
C GLY A 83 22.00 7.96 5.97
N ILE A 84 22.12 8.09 4.66
CA ILE A 84 21.01 8.14 3.71
C ILE A 84 20.81 6.73 3.15
N GLU A 85 19.58 6.21 3.25
CA GLU A 85 19.27 4.89 2.71
C GLU A 85 19.26 4.93 1.18
N PRO A 86 20.11 4.11 0.50
CA PRO A 86 20.12 4.07 -0.96
C PRO A 86 18.80 3.49 -1.48
N GLU A 87 18.27 4.09 -2.53
CA GLU A 87 17.05 3.64 -3.18
C GLU A 87 17.31 3.17 -4.60
N THR A 88 16.43 2.28 -5.09
CA THR A 88 16.45 1.90 -6.49
C THR A 88 16.01 3.08 -7.38
N PRO A 89 16.58 3.26 -8.58
CA PRO A 89 16.19 4.36 -9.45
C PRO A 89 14.70 4.42 -9.75
N SER A 90 14.03 3.26 -9.88
CA SER A 90 12.59 3.21 -10.11
C SER A 90 11.77 3.71 -8.92
N ARG A 91 12.21 3.49 -7.68
CA ARG A 91 11.55 4.03 -6.48
C ARG A 91 11.76 5.53 -6.34
N ALA A 92 12.98 5.98 -6.59
CA ALA A 92 13.31 7.40 -6.57
C ALA A 92 12.52 8.15 -7.64
N GLU A 93 12.40 7.62 -8.85
CA GLU A 93 11.60 8.20 -9.93
C GLU A 93 10.10 8.19 -9.58
N ALA A 94 9.57 7.13 -8.98
CA ALA A 94 8.16 7.10 -8.55
C ALA A 94 7.86 8.20 -7.52
N ARG A 95 8.79 8.45 -6.57
CA ARG A 95 8.65 9.54 -5.61
C ARG A 95 8.76 10.91 -6.29
N ALA A 96 9.70 11.07 -7.19
CA ALA A 96 9.85 12.32 -7.93
C ALA A 96 8.60 12.65 -8.73
N LEU A 97 8.02 11.69 -9.45
CA LEU A 97 6.76 11.85 -10.18
C LEU A 97 5.59 12.17 -9.26
N LEU A 98 5.52 11.55 -8.09
CA LEU A 98 4.50 11.86 -7.07
C LEU A 98 4.62 13.32 -6.61
N LEU A 99 5.83 13.78 -6.29
CA LEU A 99 6.08 15.15 -5.83
C LEU A 99 5.78 16.19 -6.93
N GLU A 100 6.14 15.93 -8.17
CA GLU A 100 5.77 16.77 -9.31
C GLU A 100 4.26 16.83 -9.52
N SER A 101 3.58 15.69 -9.37
CA SER A 101 2.12 15.64 -9.46
C SER A 101 1.46 16.40 -8.31
N ILE A 102 1.98 16.31 -7.08
CA ILE A 102 1.53 17.12 -5.95
C ILE A 102 1.77 18.61 -6.23
N ALA A 103 2.93 18.97 -6.79
CA ALA A 103 3.25 20.35 -7.15
C ALA A 103 2.30 20.95 -8.19
N SER A 104 1.64 20.12 -8.99
CA SER A 104 0.66 20.55 -9.99
C SER A 104 -0.75 20.79 -9.43
N LEU A 105 -1.01 20.39 -8.17
CA LEU A 105 -2.31 20.60 -7.54
C LEU A 105 -2.54 22.08 -7.21
N PRO A 106 -3.80 22.52 -7.17
CA PRO A 106 -4.15 23.89 -6.76
C PRO A 106 -3.74 24.22 -5.31
N ASP A 107 -3.73 23.21 -4.45
CA ASP A 107 -3.30 23.29 -3.04
C ASP A 107 -2.29 22.18 -2.78
N PRO A 108 -1.00 22.41 -3.09
CA PRO A 108 0.05 21.40 -2.96
C PRO A 108 0.32 21.10 -1.49
N LYS A 109 0.00 19.87 -1.05
CA LYS A 109 0.28 19.42 0.32
C LYS A 109 0.42 17.91 0.39
N VAL A 110 1.17 17.45 1.38
CA VAL A 110 1.28 16.04 1.74
C VAL A 110 0.30 15.72 2.85
N TYR A 111 -0.51 14.70 2.67
CA TYR A 111 -1.43 14.23 3.69
C TYR A 111 -0.77 13.24 4.63
N GLU A 112 -0.91 13.48 5.92
CA GLU A 112 -0.39 12.68 7.03
C GLU A 112 -1.48 12.47 8.09
N LEU A 113 -1.21 11.59 9.06
CA LEU A 113 -2.15 11.34 10.19
C LEU A 113 -2.52 12.59 10.96
N SER A 114 -1.62 13.59 11.00
CA SER A 114 -1.83 14.88 11.67
C SER A 114 -2.66 15.85 10.86
N THR A 115 -2.85 15.60 9.56
CA THR A 115 -3.55 16.50 8.65
C THR A 115 -5.02 16.13 8.48
N LYS A 116 -5.81 17.10 8.06
CA LYS A 116 -7.23 16.90 7.72
C LYS A 116 -7.33 16.15 6.39
N MET A 117 -7.53 14.86 6.44
CA MET A 117 -7.63 14.02 5.25
C MET A 117 -9.06 13.96 4.71
N PRO A 118 -9.30 14.27 3.42
CA PRO A 118 -10.54 13.92 2.73
C PRO A 118 -10.81 12.39 2.75
N PRO A 119 -12.06 11.95 2.60
CA PRO A 119 -12.45 10.56 2.85
C PRO A 119 -11.74 9.53 1.97
N LEU A 120 -11.52 9.82 0.69
CA LEU A 120 -10.82 8.90 -0.22
C LEU A 120 -9.33 8.80 0.12
N ILE A 121 -8.71 9.92 0.48
CA ILE A 121 -7.32 9.96 0.94
C ILE A 121 -7.18 9.18 2.24
N LEU A 122 -8.09 9.40 3.21
CA LEU A 122 -8.10 8.64 4.46
C LEU A 122 -8.24 7.13 4.21
N LEU A 123 -9.14 6.72 3.33
CA LEU A 123 -9.36 5.31 3.00
C LEU A 123 -8.11 4.68 2.38
N SER A 124 -7.50 5.34 1.39
CA SER A 124 -6.26 4.88 0.77
C SER A 124 -5.10 4.84 1.77
N TYR A 125 -5.00 5.85 2.65
CA TYR A 125 -4.01 5.87 3.73
C TYR A 125 -4.18 4.69 4.70
N LEU A 126 -5.41 4.41 5.13
CA LEU A 126 -5.68 3.28 6.02
C LEU A 126 -5.35 1.94 5.36
N GLN A 127 -5.66 1.77 4.08
CA GLN A 127 -5.27 0.58 3.31
C GLN A 127 -3.75 0.41 3.24
N ALA A 128 -3.00 1.50 3.05
CA ALA A 128 -1.54 1.47 2.97
C ALA A 128 -0.87 1.26 4.33
N ALA A 129 -1.39 1.91 5.39
CA ALA A 129 -0.79 1.85 6.72
C ALA A 129 -1.09 0.55 7.46
N LEU A 130 -2.27 -0.04 7.22
CA LEU A 130 -2.80 -1.16 7.99
C LEU A 130 -3.43 -2.24 7.08
N PRO A 131 -2.72 -2.74 6.06
CA PRO A 131 -3.31 -3.65 5.08
C PRO A 131 -3.87 -4.92 5.71
N SER A 132 -3.16 -5.50 6.68
CA SER A 132 -3.59 -6.71 7.38
C SER A 132 -4.73 -6.46 8.38
N LEU A 133 -4.82 -5.27 8.98
CA LEU A 133 -5.87 -4.94 9.95
C LEU A 133 -7.24 -4.80 9.27
N PHE A 134 -7.25 -4.33 8.02
CA PHE A 134 -8.46 -4.25 7.21
C PHE A 134 -9.13 -5.60 7.01
N LEU A 135 -8.34 -6.66 6.94
CA LEU A 135 -8.81 -8.02 6.72
C LEU A 135 -8.94 -8.83 8.02
N LEU A 136 -8.33 -8.38 9.12
CA LEU A 136 -8.29 -9.15 10.36
C LEU A 136 -9.68 -9.40 10.94
N LEU A 137 -10.49 -8.35 11.11
CA LEU A 137 -11.85 -8.48 11.67
C LEU A 137 -12.75 -9.37 10.80
N PRO A 138 -12.81 -9.14 9.48
CA PRO A 138 -13.51 -10.04 8.58
C PRO A 138 -13.00 -11.49 8.63
N VAL A 139 -11.71 -11.73 8.71
CA VAL A 139 -11.15 -13.09 8.83
C VAL A 139 -11.65 -13.80 10.06
N VAL A 140 -11.63 -13.14 11.22
CA VAL A 140 -12.13 -13.72 12.48
C VAL A 140 -13.62 -14.05 12.37
N VAL A 141 -14.42 -13.10 11.88
CA VAL A 141 -15.87 -13.30 11.76
C VAL A 141 -16.21 -14.35 10.71
N THR A 142 -15.52 -14.36 9.56
CA THR A 142 -15.70 -15.37 8.52
C THR A 142 -15.37 -16.77 9.04
N SER A 143 -14.28 -16.92 9.79
CA SER A 143 -13.88 -18.19 10.41
C SER A 143 -14.93 -18.73 11.39
N LEU A 144 -15.45 -17.86 12.24
CA LEU A 144 -16.52 -18.18 13.18
C LEU A 144 -17.82 -18.54 12.44
N ALA A 145 -18.20 -17.72 11.44
CA ALA A 145 -19.40 -17.92 10.66
C ALA A 145 -19.36 -19.24 9.88
N CYS A 146 -18.27 -19.54 9.17
CA CYS A 146 -18.11 -20.78 8.43
C CYS A 146 -18.19 -22.00 9.34
N THR A 147 -17.51 -21.97 10.49
CA THR A 147 -17.56 -23.09 11.45
C THR A 147 -18.96 -23.26 12.03
N HIS A 148 -19.63 -22.16 12.37
CA HIS A 148 -20.99 -22.22 12.89
C HIS A 148 -21.98 -22.74 11.85
N LEU A 149 -21.92 -22.22 10.61
CA LEU A 149 -22.81 -22.62 9.52
C LEU A 149 -22.65 -24.11 9.16
N GLN A 150 -21.41 -24.59 9.13
CA GLN A 150 -21.14 -25.98 8.76
C GLN A 150 -21.39 -26.99 9.89
N CYS A 151 -21.16 -26.61 11.15
CA CYS A 151 -21.18 -27.55 12.27
C CYS A 151 -22.40 -27.44 13.17
N ARG A 152 -23.06 -26.28 13.25
CA ARG A 152 -24.08 -26.00 14.23
C ARG A 152 -25.37 -25.39 13.70
N SER A 153 -25.41 -24.94 12.45
CA SER A 153 -26.62 -24.31 11.93
C SER A 153 -27.63 -25.34 11.51
N LEU A 154 -28.72 -25.46 12.31
CA LEU A 154 -29.87 -26.26 11.96
C LEU A 154 -30.51 -25.83 10.64
N LEU A 155 -30.45 -24.52 10.29
CA LEU A 155 -30.97 -23.98 9.03
C LEU A 155 -30.26 -24.56 7.81
N VAL A 156 -28.92 -24.62 7.83
CA VAL A 156 -28.13 -25.16 6.71
C VAL A 156 -28.28 -26.71 6.66
N LEU A 157 -28.40 -27.37 7.82
CA LEU A 157 -28.57 -28.84 7.90
C LEU A 157 -29.93 -29.31 7.47
N GLN A 158 -30.98 -28.48 7.63
CA GLN A 158 -32.37 -28.79 7.27
C GLN A 158 -32.68 -28.55 5.78
N ILE A 159 -31.83 -27.80 5.06
CA ILE A 159 -32.02 -27.61 3.63
C ILE A 159 -31.73 -28.96 2.93
N PRO A 160 -32.69 -29.55 2.19
CA PRO A 160 -32.49 -30.78 1.43
C PRO A 160 -31.64 -30.50 0.18
N ALA A 161 -30.39 -30.16 0.39
CA ALA A 161 -29.46 -29.77 -0.64
C ALA A 161 -28.24 -30.69 -0.66
N THR A 162 -27.60 -30.82 -1.82
CA THR A 162 -26.36 -31.56 -1.98
C THR A 162 -25.24 -30.89 -1.15
N ALA A 163 -24.20 -31.67 -0.82
CA ALA A 163 -23.06 -31.16 -0.06
C ALA A 163 -22.43 -29.91 -0.71
N HIS A 164 -22.35 -29.86 -2.05
CA HIS A 164 -21.86 -28.71 -2.81
C HIS A 164 -22.71 -27.45 -2.61
N VAL A 165 -24.04 -27.59 -2.67
CA VAL A 165 -24.91 -26.40 -2.46
C VAL A 165 -24.77 -25.85 -1.05
N ARG A 166 -24.66 -26.72 -0.02
CA ARG A 166 -24.41 -26.27 1.36
C ARG A 166 -23.06 -25.57 1.51
N PHE A 167 -22.02 -26.10 0.88
CA PHE A 167 -20.70 -25.50 0.88
C PHE A 167 -20.72 -24.12 0.22
N LEU A 168 -21.24 -24.01 -0.99
CA LEU A 168 -21.37 -22.74 -1.71
C LEU A 168 -22.21 -21.71 -0.95
N THR A 169 -23.29 -22.15 -0.30
CA THR A 169 -24.11 -21.28 0.54
C THR A 169 -23.32 -20.75 1.74
N ALA A 170 -22.50 -21.59 2.38
CA ALA A 170 -21.66 -21.17 3.50
C ALA A 170 -20.60 -20.16 3.06
N VAL A 171 -19.96 -20.39 1.89
CA VAL A 171 -19.01 -19.45 1.30
C VAL A 171 -19.66 -18.12 0.96
N ALA A 172 -20.82 -18.15 0.28
CA ALA A 172 -21.54 -16.94 -0.12
C ALA A 172 -21.99 -16.10 1.09
N LEU A 173 -22.52 -16.75 2.13
CA LEU A 173 -22.93 -16.08 3.38
C LEU A 173 -21.72 -15.51 4.13
N ALA A 174 -20.61 -16.24 4.18
CA ALA A 174 -19.39 -15.78 4.82
C ALA A 174 -18.77 -14.58 4.08
N LEU A 175 -18.75 -14.64 2.74
CA LEU A 175 -18.31 -13.53 1.89
C LEU A 175 -19.19 -12.28 2.10
N LEU A 176 -20.50 -12.45 2.02
CA LEU A 176 -21.45 -11.35 2.22
C LEU A 176 -21.28 -10.72 3.61
N LEU A 177 -21.18 -11.53 4.66
CA LEU A 177 -20.98 -11.06 6.02
C LEU A 177 -19.66 -10.31 6.17
N GLY A 178 -18.58 -10.81 5.58
CA GLY A 178 -17.27 -10.15 5.58
C GLY A 178 -17.31 -8.78 4.89
N LEU A 179 -17.95 -8.69 3.73
CA LEU A 179 -18.10 -7.43 3.00
C LEU A 179 -19.00 -6.42 3.74
N VAL A 180 -20.10 -6.89 4.34
CA VAL A 180 -20.97 -6.03 5.15
C VAL A 180 -20.22 -5.47 6.36
N LEU A 181 -19.44 -6.31 7.05
CA LEU A 181 -18.64 -5.86 8.19
C LEU A 181 -17.55 -4.86 7.78
N LEU A 182 -16.91 -5.07 6.63
CA LEU A 182 -15.97 -4.10 6.09
C LEU A 182 -16.66 -2.74 5.88
N LEU A 183 -17.80 -2.73 5.19
CA LEU A 183 -18.56 -1.50 4.97
C LEU A 183 -18.96 -0.83 6.29
N VAL A 184 -19.52 -1.58 7.24
CA VAL A 184 -19.92 -1.06 8.55
C VAL A 184 -18.72 -0.48 9.32
N SER A 185 -17.54 -1.10 9.23
CA SER A 185 -16.34 -0.60 9.93
C SER A 185 -15.77 0.67 9.28
N MET A 186 -15.94 0.85 7.95
CA MET A 186 -15.41 1.99 7.22
C MET A 186 -16.34 3.21 7.22
N VAL A 187 -17.66 2.99 7.21
CA VAL A 187 -18.66 4.05 7.13
C VAL A 187 -18.45 5.15 8.20
N PRO A 188 -18.25 4.84 9.49
CA PRO A 188 -18.05 5.88 10.50
C PRO A 188 -16.82 6.77 10.21
N ALA A 189 -15.70 6.19 9.80
CA ALA A 189 -14.48 6.93 9.48
C ALA A 189 -14.68 7.85 8.26
N VAL A 190 -15.31 7.32 7.22
CA VAL A 190 -15.64 8.07 5.99
C VAL A 190 -16.61 9.21 6.31
N VAL A 191 -17.70 8.94 7.03
CA VAL A 191 -18.70 9.95 7.40
C VAL A 191 -18.08 11.09 8.23
N VAL A 192 -17.29 10.75 9.25
CA VAL A 192 -16.60 11.76 10.07
C VAL A 192 -15.63 12.57 9.21
N SER A 193 -14.91 11.95 8.28
CA SER A 193 -13.99 12.64 7.37
C SER A 193 -14.77 13.58 6.43
N VAL A 194 -15.88 13.14 5.85
CA VAL A 194 -16.75 14.00 5.00
C VAL A 194 -17.24 15.22 5.75
N ILE A 195 -17.75 15.03 6.98
CA ILE A 195 -18.28 16.13 7.80
C ILE A 195 -17.20 17.14 8.18
N LYS A 196 -16.00 16.65 8.53
CA LYS A 196 -14.91 17.53 9.02
C LYS A 196 -14.08 18.15 7.91
N ASN A 197 -13.85 17.43 6.82
CA ASN A 197 -12.86 17.78 5.80
C ASN A 197 -13.47 17.98 4.41
N GLY A 198 -14.78 17.81 4.28
CA GLY A 198 -15.50 17.90 3.01
C GLY A 198 -15.34 16.65 2.14
N ALA A 199 -16.14 16.58 1.08
CA ALA A 199 -16.00 15.58 0.03
C ALA A 199 -14.92 16.05 -0.94
N GLY A 200 -13.91 15.22 -1.22
CA GLY A 200 -12.83 15.58 -2.15
C GLY A 200 -11.67 14.59 -2.11
N GLY A 201 -10.57 14.97 -2.78
CA GLY A 201 -9.32 14.22 -2.77
C GLY A 201 -9.24 13.08 -3.79
N SER A 202 -10.22 12.95 -4.69
CA SER A 202 -10.18 11.93 -5.76
C SER A 202 -9.03 12.14 -6.74
N GLU A 203 -8.66 13.40 -6.97
CA GLU A 203 -7.59 13.79 -7.92
C GLU A 203 -6.20 13.78 -7.31
N TYR A 204 -6.10 13.51 -6.00
CA TYR A 204 -4.80 13.45 -5.35
C TYR A 204 -3.94 12.32 -5.94
N PRO A 205 -2.66 12.59 -6.28
CA PRO A 205 -1.82 11.62 -6.96
C PRO A 205 -1.36 10.50 -6.01
N VAL A 206 -1.19 9.32 -6.57
CA VAL A 206 -0.55 8.16 -5.96
C VAL A 206 0.54 7.65 -6.90
N ALA A 207 1.66 7.20 -6.34
CA ALA A 207 2.75 6.62 -7.10
C ALA A 207 2.64 5.10 -7.15
N LEU A 208 3.00 4.52 -8.28
CA LEU A 208 2.96 3.10 -8.54
C LEU A 208 4.14 2.68 -9.42
N ILE A 209 4.78 1.56 -9.06
CA ILE A 209 5.82 0.94 -9.89
C ILE A 209 5.25 -0.33 -10.48
N ARG A 210 5.20 -0.43 -11.81
CA ARG A 210 4.78 -1.63 -12.54
C ARG A 210 5.87 -2.06 -13.50
N ALA A 211 6.30 -3.30 -13.38
CA ALA A 211 7.35 -3.88 -14.25
C ALA A 211 8.60 -2.98 -14.37
N GLY A 212 9.01 -2.32 -13.28
CA GLY A 212 10.16 -1.42 -13.24
C GLY A 212 9.91 0.00 -13.79
N ALA A 213 8.72 0.28 -14.34
CA ALA A 213 8.33 1.61 -14.78
C ALA A 213 7.52 2.33 -13.70
N SER A 214 7.89 3.57 -13.42
CA SER A 214 7.20 4.44 -12.46
C SER A 214 6.05 5.16 -13.16
N THR A 215 4.87 5.12 -12.55
CA THR A 215 3.67 5.78 -13.05
C THR A 215 2.92 6.47 -11.90
N THR A 216 2.14 7.48 -12.23
CA THR A 216 1.19 8.10 -11.29
C THR A 216 -0.23 7.81 -11.71
N SER A 217 -1.11 7.67 -10.73
CA SER A 217 -2.55 7.52 -10.88
C SER A 217 -3.23 8.48 -9.89
N THR A 218 -4.54 8.43 -9.78
CA THR A 218 -5.27 9.21 -8.78
C THR A 218 -5.77 8.33 -7.64
N VAL A 219 -5.97 8.92 -6.47
CA VAL A 219 -6.58 8.22 -5.32
C VAL A 219 -7.94 7.64 -5.69
N GLY A 220 -8.72 8.37 -6.51
CA GLY A 220 -10.02 7.88 -6.97
C GLY A 220 -9.91 6.58 -7.75
N GLU A 221 -9.00 6.50 -8.71
CA GLU A 221 -8.72 5.28 -9.48
C GLU A 221 -8.14 4.18 -8.61
N ALA A 222 -7.20 4.51 -7.72
CA ALA A 222 -6.61 3.55 -6.80
C ALA A 222 -7.66 2.88 -5.90
N VAL A 223 -8.56 3.68 -5.29
CA VAL A 223 -9.66 3.15 -4.47
C VAL A 223 -10.62 2.30 -5.29
N LEU A 224 -11.00 2.73 -6.51
CA LEU A 224 -11.86 1.93 -7.37
C LEU A 224 -11.22 0.60 -7.76
N CYS A 225 -9.92 0.60 -8.10
CA CYS A 225 -9.17 -0.62 -8.40
C CYS A 225 -8.94 -1.51 -7.17
N SER A 226 -8.95 -0.96 -5.97
CA SER A 226 -8.81 -1.76 -4.74
C SER A 226 -10.06 -2.60 -4.43
N ILE A 227 -11.25 -2.17 -4.86
CA ILE A 227 -12.51 -2.89 -4.59
C ILE A 227 -12.50 -4.33 -5.12
N PRO A 228 -12.23 -4.60 -6.40
CA PRO A 228 -12.20 -5.97 -6.91
C PRO A 228 -11.10 -6.81 -6.23
N LEU A 229 -9.95 -6.23 -5.88
CA LEU A 229 -8.91 -6.94 -5.13
C LEU A 229 -9.39 -7.35 -3.74
N LEU A 230 -10.08 -6.46 -3.02
CA LEU A 230 -10.69 -6.78 -1.73
C LEU A 230 -11.74 -7.89 -1.86
N VAL A 231 -12.62 -7.81 -2.85
CA VAL A 231 -13.64 -8.86 -3.09
C VAL A 231 -12.98 -10.22 -3.36
N MET A 232 -11.91 -10.25 -4.17
CA MET A 232 -11.14 -11.47 -4.43
C MET A 232 -10.47 -12.00 -3.17
N ALA A 233 -9.83 -11.15 -2.37
CA ALA A 233 -9.24 -11.52 -1.08
C ALA A 233 -10.27 -12.16 -0.15
N TYR A 234 -11.43 -11.53 0.01
CA TYR A 234 -12.54 -12.09 0.80
C TYR A 234 -13.08 -13.39 0.23
N GLY A 235 -13.15 -13.51 -1.09
CA GLY A 235 -13.53 -14.75 -1.76
C GLY A 235 -12.59 -15.91 -1.37
N VAL A 236 -11.29 -15.70 -1.50
CA VAL A 236 -10.27 -16.70 -1.13
C VAL A 236 -10.38 -17.06 0.36
N ILE A 237 -10.45 -16.07 1.25
CA ILE A 237 -10.61 -16.29 2.69
C ILE A 237 -11.86 -17.11 2.98
N SER A 238 -12.99 -16.78 2.35
CA SER A 238 -14.28 -17.46 2.60
C SER A 238 -14.25 -18.92 2.16
N VAL A 239 -13.64 -19.21 1.00
CA VAL A 239 -13.49 -20.58 0.51
C VAL A 239 -12.55 -21.39 1.41
N VAL A 240 -11.38 -20.85 1.75
CA VAL A 240 -10.42 -21.54 2.63
C VAL A 240 -11.00 -21.72 4.04
N ALA A 241 -11.71 -20.73 4.58
CA ALA A 241 -12.40 -20.85 5.86
C ALA A 241 -13.46 -21.94 5.83
N ALA A 242 -14.25 -22.01 4.76
CA ALA A 242 -15.29 -23.05 4.60
C ALA A 242 -14.69 -24.45 4.49
N LEU A 243 -13.64 -24.63 3.70
CA LEU A 243 -12.92 -25.91 3.58
C LEU A 243 -12.30 -26.35 4.91
N THR A 244 -11.58 -25.43 5.56
CA THR A 244 -10.93 -25.73 6.85
C THR A 244 -11.97 -26.01 7.94
N ALA A 245 -13.08 -25.29 7.97
CA ALA A 245 -14.16 -25.53 8.90
C ALA A 245 -14.83 -26.88 8.68
N ALA A 246 -15.00 -27.32 7.42
CA ALA A 246 -15.54 -28.63 7.08
C ALA A 246 -14.66 -29.79 7.60
N ILE A 247 -13.34 -29.60 7.53
CA ILE A 247 -12.35 -30.61 7.94
C ILE A 247 -12.13 -30.58 9.45
N SER A 248 -11.77 -29.43 10.00
CA SER A 248 -11.33 -29.29 11.40
C SER A 248 -12.48 -29.18 12.39
N ARG A 249 -13.63 -28.67 11.98
CA ARG A 249 -14.79 -28.34 12.84
C ARG A 249 -14.43 -27.45 14.04
N ASN A 250 -13.29 -26.75 13.96
CA ASN A 250 -12.75 -25.93 15.03
C ASN A 250 -12.50 -24.50 14.53
N PRO A 251 -13.16 -23.47 15.12
CA PRO A 251 -13.01 -22.10 14.69
C PRO A 251 -11.61 -21.54 14.88
N VAL A 252 -10.86 -22.00 15.90
CA VAL A 252 -9.49 -21.56 16.16
C VAL A 252 -8.56 -22.02 15.04
N VAL A 253 -8.66 -23.30 14.63
CA VAL A 253 -7.86 -23.85 13.53
C VAL A 253 -8.21 -23.12 12.23
N THR A 254 -9.48 -22.90 11.95
CA THR A 254 -9.94 -22.17 10.78
C THR A 254 -9.39 -20.75 10.78
N GLY A 255 -9.44 -20.06 11.90
CA GLY A 255 -8.89 -18.71 12.07
C GLY A 255 -7.38 -18.65 11.88
N MET A 256 -6.63 -19.63 12.42
CA MET A 256 -5.18 -19.72 12.23
C MET A 256 -4.79 -19.90 10.74
N VAL A 257 -5.47 -20.79 10.02
CA VAL A 257 -5.21 -21.00 8.60
C VAL A 257 -5.48 -19.71 7.80
N CYS A 258 -6.61 -19.03 8.07
CA CYS A 258 -6.90 -17.76 7.42
C CYS A 258 -5.90 -16.66 7.80
N ALA A 259 -5.40 -16.62 9.04
CA ALA A 259 -4.36 -15.68 9.45
C ALA A 259 -3.04 -15.91 8.70
N VAL A 260 -2.66 -17.18 8.44
CA VAL A 260 -1.49 -17.50 7.62
C VAL A 260 -1.63 -16.94 6.20
N LEU A 261 -2.83 -16.95 5.61
CA LEU A 261 -3.07 -16.34 4.31
C LEU A 261 -2.81 -14.83 4.32
N LEU A 262 -3.20 -14.12 5.38
CA LEU A 262 -2.91 -12.69 5.53
C LEU A 262 -1.40 -12.41 5.59
N VAL A 263 -0.65 -13.26 6.30
CA VAL A 263 0.81 -13.15 6.36
C VAL A 263 1.43 -13.39 4.99
N LEU A 264 0.96 -14.39 4.24
CA LEU A 264 1.42 -14.64 2.88
C LEU A 264 1.12 -13.46 1.94
N GLY A 265 -0.04 -12.83 2.09
CA GLY A 265 -0.39 -11.62 1.36
C GLY A 265 0.58 -10.46 1.65
N SER A 266 0.87 -10.22 2.93
CA SER A 266 1.82 -9.16 3.29
C SER A 266 3.25 -9.47 2.84
N LEU A 267 3.64 -10.74 2.80
CA LEU A 267 4.94 -11.15 2.25
C LEU A 267 5.01 -10.96 0.74
N SER A 268 3.91 -11.19 0.00
CA SER A 268 3.88 -11.02 -1.46
C SER A 268 4.21 -9.58 -1.88
N ALA A 269 3.85 -8.60 -1.07
CA ALA A 269 4.16 -7.20 -1.31
C ALA A 269 5.65 -6.84 -1.18
N HIS A 270 6.44 -7.71 -0.53
CA HIS A 270 7.87 -7.50 -0.28
C HIS A 270 8.78 -8.32 -1.21
N VAL A 271 8.21 -9.19 -2.04
CA VAL A 271 9.01 -10.02 -2.96
C VAL A 271 9.32 -9.22 -4.23
N GLU A 272 10.54 -8.74 -4.32
CA GLU A 272 11.03 -7.93 -5.46
C GLU A 272 11.49 -8.76 -6.67
N SER A 273 11.55 -10.08 -6.55
CA SER A 273 12.17 -10.92 -7.58
C SER A 273 11.19 -11.40 -8.65
N VAL A 274 11.58 -11.22 -9.89
CA VAL A 274 10.97 -11.86 -11.05
C VAL A 274 11.34 -13.35 -11.01
N GLY A 275 10.34 -14.24 -10.92
CA GLY A 275 10.59 -15.68 -10.91
C GLY A 275 9.37 -16.51 -10.52
N MET A 276 9.57 -17.84 -10.46
CA MET A 276 8.52 -18.80 -10.13
C MET A 276 7.84 -18.54 -8.77
N GLY A 277 8.56 -17.91 -7.81
CA GLY A 277 8.01 -17.51 -6.52
C GLY A 277 6.93 -16.41 -6.63
N VAL A 278 7.06 -15.51 -7.59
CA VAL A 278 6.08 -14.45 -7.85
C VAL A 278 4.76 -15.03 -8.35
N ALA A 279 4.81 -16.00 -9.26
CA ALA A 279 3.62 -16.67 -9.79
C ALA A 279 2.85 -17.42 -8.69
N LEU A 280 3.55 -18.03 -7.72
CA LEU A 280 2.93 -18.72 -6.60
C LEU A 280 2.28 -17.75 -5.59
N LEU A 281 2.83 -16.54 -5.45
CA LEU A 281 2.32 -15.52 -4.53
C LEU A 281 1.27 -14.60 -5.16
N ALA A 282 1.15 -14.58 -6.50
CA ALA A 282 0.21 -13.72 -7.21
C ALA A 282 -1.25 -13.81 -6.70
N PRO A 283 -1.80 -14.99 -6.36
CA PRO A 283 -3.16 -15.08 -5.81
C PRO A 283 -3.32 -14.38 -4.47
N PHE A 284 -2.22 -14.25 -3.71
CA PHE A 284 -2.22 -13.61 -2.39
C PHE A 284 -1.94 -12.12 -2.44
N ALA A 285 -1.50 -11.59 -3.57
CA ALA A 285 -1.24 -10.16 -3.75
C ALA A 285 -2.51 -9.31 -3.58
N SER A 286 -3.71 -9.89 -3.80
CA SER A 286 -4.99 -9.24 -3.53
C SER A 286 -5.24 -8.93 -2.04
N PHE A 287 -4.50 -9.55 -1.11
CA PHE A 287 -4.61 -9.29 0.32
C PHE A 287 -3.91 -7.99 0.76
N ASP A 288 -3.07 -7.43 -0.09
CA ASP A 288 -2.51 -6.09 0.08
C ASP A 288 -2.84 -5.22 -1.14
N PRO A 289 -4.09 -4.74 -1.25
CA PRO A 289 -4.53 -3.95 -2.39
C PRO A 289 -3.75 -2.64 -2.53
N ALA A 290 -3.31 -2.02 -1.44
CA ALA A 290 -2.56 -0.77 -1.49
C ALA A 290 -1.24 -0.91 -2.25
N SER A 291 -0.54 -2.04 -2.08
CA SER A 291 0.69 -2.32 -2.81
C SER A 291 0.45 -2.49 -4.32
N GLN A 292 -0.76 -2.90 -4.72
CA GLN A 292 -1.11 -3.18 -6.12
C GLN A 292 -1.69 -1.97 -6.86
N VAL A 293 -2.26 -1.00 -6.15
CA VAL A 293 -2.94 0.16 -6.76
C VAL A 293 -2.21 1.48 -6.56
N GLY A 294 -1.14 1.48 -5.77
CA GLY A 294 -0.35 2.67 -5.43
C GLY A 294 -0.61 3.17 -4.01
N THR A 295 0.37 3.88 -3.49
CA THR A 295 0.35 4.40 -2.12
C THR A 295 0.32 5.91 -2.10
N ILE A 296 -0.42 6.47 -1.13
CA ILE A 296 -0.34 7.86 -0.74
C ILE A 296 0.71 8.01 0.36
N GLY A 297 1.42 9.11 0.28
CA GLY A 297 2.35 9.52 1.32
C GLY A 297 3.77 9.64 0.81
N PHE A 298 4.40 10.68 1.30
CA PHE A 298 5.76 11.09 0.95
C PHE A 298 6.79 9.98 1.25
N LEU A 299 6.57 9.24 2.34
CA LEU A 299 7.42 8.12 2.75
C LEU A 299 6.87 6.76 2.32
N GLY A 300 5.86 6.75 1.43
CA GLY A 300 5.26 5.52 0.94
C GLY A 300 6.32 4.60 0.34
N ARG A 301 6.31 3.34 0.74
CA ARG A 301 7.14 2.31 0.12
C ARG A 301 6.70 2.19 -1.34
N GLY A 302 7.56 2.58 -2.26
CA GLY A 302 7.36 2.26 -3.66
C GLY A 302 7.30 0.74 -3.78
N THR A 303 6.11 0.21 -3.96
CA THR A 303 5.90 -1.23 -4.06
C THR A 303 5.90 -1.62 -5.53
N ASN A 304 6.61 -2.69 -5.86
CA ASN A 304 6.52 -3.29 -7.18
C ASN A 304 5.15 -3.97 -7.30
N ALA A 305 4.21 -3.32 -7.97
CA ALA A 305 2.90 -3.88 -8.21
C ALA A 305 2.97 -4.92 -9.34
N MET A 306 2.31 -6.05 -9.12
CA MET A 306 2.06 -7.02 -10.18
C MET A 306 1.03 -6.44 -11.18
N PRO A 307 1.06 -6.85 -12.45
CA PRO A 307 0.01 -6.47 -13.39
C PRO A 307 -1.37 -6.81 -12.84
N PHE A 308 -2.27 -5.84 -12.78
CA PHE A 308 -3.60 -5.99 -12.16
C PHE A 308 -4.37 -7.21 -12.72
N GLY A 309 -4.29 -7.42 -14.04
CA GLY A 309 -4.92 -8.58 -14.69
C GLY A 309 -4.36 -9.93 -14.22
N GLU A 310 -3.07 -10.00 -13.91
CA GLU A 310 -2.44 -11.23 -13.40
C GLU A 310 -2.90 -11.53 -11.98
N VAL A 311 -2.98 -10.53 -11.10
CA VAL A 311 -3.46 -10.71 -9.73
C VAL A 311 -4.92 -11.16 -9.71
N VAL A 312 -5.78 -10.49 -10.49
CA VAL A 312 -7.20 -10.86 -10.59
C VAL A 312 -7.36 -12.24 -11.24
N GLY A 313 -6.62 -12.53 -12.31
CA GLY A 313 -6.63 -13.82 -12.98
C GLY A 313 -6.17 -14.97 -12.08
N ALA A 314 -5.05 -14.79 -11.36
CA ALA A 314 -4.51 -15.80 -10.45
C ALA A 314 -5.43 -16.04 -9.24
N SER A 315 -5.98 -14.97 -8.65
CA SER A 315 -6.94 -15.09 -7.54
C SER A 315 -8.24 -15.74 -8.00
N GLY A 316 -8.72 -15.41 -9.20
CA GLY A 316 -9.90 -16.04 -9.82
C GLY A 316 -9.67 -17.53 -10.11
N ALA A 317 -8.51 -17.89 -10.66
CA ALA A 317 -8.14 -19.29 -10.89
C ALA A 317 -8.07 -20.09 -9.58
N LEU A 318 -7.50 -19.49 -8.53
CA LEU A 318 -7.46 -20.12 -7.19
C LEU A 318 -8.87 -20.36 -6.65
N LEU A 319 -9.79 -19.41 -6.81
CA LEU A 319 -11.19 -19.58 -6.40
C LEU A 319 -11.88 -20.70 -7.16
N VAL A 320 -11.62 -20.84 -8.45
CA VAL A 320 -12.18 -21.94 -9.27
C VAL A 320 -11.62 -23.31 -8.87
N VAL A 321 -10.33 -23.38 -8.54
CA VAL A 321 -9.68 -24.65 -8.14
C VAL A 321 -10.12 -25.09 -6.74
N LEU A 322 -10.35 -24.15 -5.83
CA LEU A 322 -10.74 -24.44 -4.44
C LEU A 322 -12.25 -24.62 -4.26
N GLY A 323 -13.09 -24.01 -5.14
CA GLY A 323 -14.56 -24.07 -5.06
C GLY A 323 -15.14 -25.24 -5.82
#